data_a0a3ab0c6f61f93b43a686eda4c61a9c
#
_entry.id   a0a3ab0c6f61f93b43a686eda4c61a9c
#
_cell.length_a   1.000
_cell.length_b   1.000
_cell.length_c   1.000
_cell.angle_alpha   90.00
_cell.angle_beta   90.00
_cell.angle_gamma   90.00
#
_symmetry.space_group_name_H-M   'P 1'
#
loop_
_entity.id
_entity.type
_entity.pdbx_description
1 polymer ?
#
loop_
_entity_poly.entity_id
_entity_poly.type
_entity_poly.pdbx_seq_one_letter_code
_entity_poly.pdbx_strand_id
1 'polypeptide(L)'
;MMNSRTDRYVVVDLEATSTGRKAKIIQVGIVVIENGEIVDQYGTDINPHEPLDSHIKELTGLTDQRLAVAPEFSQVAGRIFELVKDGVFVAHNVQFDANLLAEYLFFEGYELRTPRVDTVELAQVLYPQFEKYNLGILCQELGIKLDHAHTALSDAQATAELLLFMCQKLFQLPKGLLETLLNLADNLLYETYLVIEEVYQRQSLLSSHDLMEFHGLFLRKKSKSLKPRKLSKDFTKNISLLDLDERPQQVEFAEKVEQLLKEQKIAFIQAQTGLGKTYGYLLPALSMESEGGILVSVPTKILQNQIMQEEGSRLKDTFHIDIHSLKGPQNYLKLDNFYKVLHRPESNRLFTRFKMQVLIWLTETETGDLDEIGQLYRYQHIIPELVHDGKLSKKSLFSSEDFWQRSQDRAKSSRLLLTNHAYLVTRLEDDPEFVNNRLVIIDEAQKMLIALENLAQESYLLDDLVTQVEKSLETEKDLIQRRLLESIGFECRYLIDQFYSCLLYTSDAAD
;
A
#
# COMPACT_ATOMS: atom_id res chain seq x y z
N MET A 1 8.98 36.14 -16.57
CA MET A 1 9.70 34.89 -16.39
C MET A 1 10.29 34.95 -15.01
N MET A 2 9.60 34.40 -14.00
CA MET A 2 10.14 34.25 -12.63
C MET A 2 11.19 33.15 -12.67
N ASN A 3 12.47 33.49 -12.40
CA ASN A 3 13.47 32.51 -12.05
C ASN A 3 13.08 31.94 -10.67
N SER A 4 12.21 30.94 -10.65
CA SER A 4 12.00 30.15 -9.43
C SER A 4 13.28 29.38 -9.17
N ARG A 5 13.96 29.68 -8.06
CA ARG A 5 15.00 28.81 -7.52
C ARG A 5 14.31 27.51 -7.10
N THR A 6 14.29 26.52 -7.99
CA THR A 6 13.71 25.18 -7.71
C THR A 6 14.51 24.40 -6.68
N ASP A 7 15.63 24.94 -6.21
CA ASP A 7 16.56 24.33 -5.27
C ASP A 7 16.36 24.80 -3.80
N ARG A 8 15.33 25.62 -3.54
CA ARG A 8 14.99 26.13 -2.20
C ARG A 8 13.56 25.71 -1.84
N TYR A 9 13.45 24.87 -0.83
CA TYR A 9 12.18 24.46 -0.23
C TYR A 9 12.02 25.12 1.13
N VAL A 10 10.83 25.61 1.41
CA VAL A 10 10.48 26.18 2.72
C VAL A 10 9.36 25.36 3.30
N VAL A 11 9.70 24.51 4.24
CA VAL A 11 8.76 23.61 4.92
C VAL A 11 8.11 24.39 6.05
N VAL A 12 6.78 24.41 6.04
CA VAL A 12 5.97 25.16 7.01
C VAL A 12 4.99 24.22 7.66
N ASP A 13 4.86 24.34 8.96
CA ASP A 13 3.81 23.69 9.73
C ASP A 13 3.21 24.72 10.70
N LEU A 14 1.89 24.71 10.83
CA LEU A 14 1.12 25.65 11.63
C LEU A 14 0.27 24.91 12.65
N GLU A 15 0.39 25.32 13.91
CA GLU A 15 -0.64 24.99 14.89
C GLU A 15 -1.68 26.10 14.97
N ALA A 16 -2.95 25.72 15.09
CA ALA A 16 -4.06 26.65 15.10
C ALA A 16 -5.14 26.27 16.12
N THR A 17 -5.98 27.25 16.49
CA THR A 17 -7.08 27.05 17.46
C THR A 17 -8.15 26.09 16.95
N SER A 18 -8.24 25.86 15.65
CA SER A 18 -9.17 24.91 15.00
C SER A 18 -8.77 24.63 13.56
N THR A 19 -9.43 23.69 12.90
CA THR A 19 -9.27 23.41 11.45
C THR A 19 -10.31 24.12 10.58
N GLY A 20 -11.18 24.96 11.17
CA GLY A 20 -12.26 25.62 10.49
C GLY A 20 -11.90 27.00 9.91
N ARG A 21 -12.87 27.67 9.28
CA ARG A 21 -12.70 29.02 8.66
C ARG A 21 -12.31 30.13 9.64
N LYS A 22 -12.44 29.91 10.94
CA LYS A 22 -12.09 30.87 11.99
C LYS A 22 -10.82 30.45 12.74
N ALA A 23 -10.03 29.57 12.14
CA ALA A 23 -8.77 29.13 12.72
C ALA A 23 -7.84 30.31 12.96
N LYS A 24 -7.24 30.37 14.15
CA LYS A 24 -6.20 31.35 14.45
C LYS A 24 -4.87 30.63 14.65
N ILE A 25 -3.83 31.18 14.05
CA ILE A 25 -2.48 30.64 14.20
C ILE A 25 -2.04 30.83 15.67
N ILE A 26 -1.54 29.76 16.28
CA ILE A 26 -1.00 29.78 17.64
C ILE A 26 0.48 29.43 17.69
N GLN A 27 0.98 28.75 16.64
CA GLN A 27 2.40 28.46 16.49
C GLN A 27 2.77 28.37 15.01
N VAL A 28 3.95 28.82 14.65
CA VAL A 28 4.55 28.73 13.31
C VAL A 28 5.88 28.01 13.41
N GLY A 29 6.07 26.97 12.63
CA GLY A 29 7.33 26.28 12.40
C GLY A 29 7.77 26.41 10.95
N ILE A 30 9.00 26.81 10.69
CA ILE A 30 9.57 26.94 9.34
C ILE A 30 10.95 26.30 9.32
N VAL A 31 11.19 25.49 8.30
CA VAL A 31 12.50 24.88 8.03
C VAL A 31 12.86 25.15 6.58
N VAL A 32 14.03 25.69 6.34
CA VAL A 32 14.52 26.03 5.00
C VAL A 32 15.53 24.98 4.55
N ILE A 33 15.29 24.40 3.40
CA ILE A 33 16.17 23.45 2.71
C ILE A 33 16.75 24.14 1.48
N GLU A 34 18.06 24.13 1.33
CA GLU A 34 18.77 24.56 0.12
C GLU A 34 19.79 23.50 -0.29
N ASN A 35 19.82 23.17 -1.59
CA ASN A 35 20.74 22.15 -2.13
C ASN A 35 20.68 20.78 -1.45
N GLY A 36 19.54 20.42 -0.86
CA GLY A 36 19.35 19.15 -0.16
C GLY A 36 19.84 19.14 1.30
N GLU A 37 20.14 20.30 1.87
CA GLU A 37 20.55 20.47 3.28
C GLU A 37 19.65 21.47 4.00
N ILE A 38 19.35 21.22 5.27
CA ILE A 38 18.62 22.16 6.12
C ILE A 38 19.59 23.30 6.49
N VAL A 39 19.25 24.53 6.09
CA VAL A 39 20.12 25.71 6.25
C VAL A 39 19.61 26.73 7.27
N ASP A 40 18.31 26.79 7.54
CA ASP A 40 17.70 27.71 8.51
C ASP A 40 16.46 27.11 9.14
N GLN A 41 16.15 27.52 10.35
CA GLN A 41 14.99 27.11 11.12
C GLN A 41 14.43 28.29 11.89
N TYR A 42 13.11 28.39 11.91
CA TYR A 42 12.41 29.43 12.65
C TYR A 42 11.16 28.86 13.29
N GLY A 43 10.99 29.12 14.58
CA GLY A 43 9.80 28.73 15.33
C GLY A 43 9.35 29.88 16.24
N THR A 44 8.03 30.12 16.29
CA THR A 44 7.47 31.12 17.18
C THR A 44 6.06 30.76 17.59
N ASP A 45 5.74 31.05 18.85
CA ASP A 45 4.35 31.07 19.32
C ASP A 45 3.69 32.36 18.86
N ILE A 46 2.37 32.34 18.70
CA ILE A 46 1.54 33.50 18.29
C ILE A 46 0.39 33.67 19.29
N ASN A 47 0.14 34.89 19.73
CA ASN A 47 -1.00 35.19 20.60
C ASN A 47 -2.31 35.23 19.78
N PRO A 48 -3.25 34.30 19.98
CA PRO A 48 -4.53 34.29 19.23
C PRO A 48 -5.57 35.27 19.81
N HIS A 49 -5.28 35.95 20.91
CA HIS A 49 -6.20 36.80 21.68
C HIS A 49 -7.50 36.11 22.12
N GLU A 50 -7.45 34.81 22.32
CA GLU A 50 -8.55 34.01 22.83
C GLU A 50 -8.02 32.80 23.58
N PRO A 51 -8.76 32.23 24.55
CA PRO A 51 -8.35 31.02 25.24
C PRO A 51 -8.42 29.82 24.28
N LEU A 52 -7.52 28.86 24.47
CA LEU A 52 -7.51 27.62 23.72
C LEU A 52 -8.55 26.64 24.27
N ASP A 53 -9.14 25.86 23.38
CA ASP A 53 -9.92 24.69 23.77
C ASP A 53 -9.05 23.64 24.48
N SER A 54 -9.66 22.87 25.38
CA SER A 54 -8.94 21.83 26.15
C SER A 54 -8.26 20.80 25.25
N HIS A 55 -8.93 20.43 24.16
CA HIS A 55 -8.39 19.48 23.18
C HIS A 55 -7.11 20.00 22.50
N ILE A 56 -7.06 21.28 22.13
CA ILE A 56 -5.88 21.90 21.53
C ILE A 56 -4.73 21.97 22.53
N LYS A 57 -5.04 22.29 23.81
CA LYS A 57 -4.04 22.27 24.89
C LYS A 57 -3.42 20.88 25.11
N GLU A 58 -4.25 19.84 25.09
CA GLU A 58 -3.77 18.45 25.22
C GLU A 58 -2.93 18.03 24.00
N LEU A 59 -3.34 18.44 22.81
CA LEU A 59 -2.66 18.07 21.56
C LEU A 59 -1.30 18.74 21.43
N THR A 60 -1.26 20.07 21.61
CA THR A 60 -0.04 20.89 21.35
C THR A 60 0.85 21.09 22.57
N GLY A 61 0.33 20.85 23.79
CA GLY A 61 0.99 21.19 25.04
C GLY A 61 1.06 22.70 25.33
N LEU A 62 0.42 23.55 24.49
CA LEU A 62 0.41 25.01 24.68
C LEU A 62 -0.60 25.41 25.76
N THR A 63 -0.26 26.49 26.48
CA THR A 63 -1.12 27.04 27.54
C THR A 63 -1.51 28.48 27.23
N ASP A 64 -2.68 28.92 27.70
CA ASP A 64 -3.13 30.30 27.55
C ASP A 64 -2.10 31.29 28.15
N GLN A 65 -1.45 30.94 29.25
CA GLN A 65 -0.42 31.76 29.88
C GLN A 65 0.82 31.95 29.00
N ARG A 66 1.24 30.89 28.31
CA ARG A 66 2.35 30.94 27.37
C ARG A 66 2.03 31.80 26.15
N LEU A 67 0.82 31.63 25.59
CA LEU A 67 0.38 32.39 24.41
C LEU A 67 0.05 33.86 24.73
N ALA A 68 -0.38 34.17 25.94
CA ALA A 68 -0.65 35.58 26.33
C ALA A 68 0.57 36.48 26.26
N VAL A 69 1.78 35.94 26.42
CA VAL A 69 3.07 36.67 26.34
C VAL A 69 3.76 36.49 24.97
N ALA A 70 3.19 35.69 24.07
CA ALA A 70 3.70 35.49 22.73
C ALA A 70 3.47 36.75 21.86
N PRO A 71 4.29 36.96 20.82
CA PRO A 71 4.09 38.07 19.89
C PRO A 71 2.75 37.92 19.12
N GLU A 72 2.23 39.07 18.69
CA GLU A 72 1.15 39.10 17.71
C GLU A 72 1.70 38.74 16.32
N PHE A 73 0.86 38.19 15.44
CA PHE A 73 1.31 37.81 14.10
C PHE A 73 1.93 38.98 13.32
N SER A 74 1.36 40.20 13.46
CA SER A 74 1.86 41.44 12.85
C SER A 74 3.34 41.74 13.16
N GLN A 75 3.81 41.35 14.36
CA GLN A 75 5.19 41.59 14.79
C GLN A 75 6.20 40.66 14.13
N VAL A 76 5.74 39.46 13.69
CA VAL A 76 6.60 38.43 13.09
C VAL A 76 6.34 38.22 11.60
N ALA A 77 5.25 38.77 11.05
CA ALA A 77 4.82 38.61 9.66
C ALA A 77 5.91 38.93 8.63
N GLY A 78 6.65 40.04 8.85
CA GLY A 78 7.75 40.41 7.97
C GLY A 78 8.88 39.38 7.94
N ARG A 79 9.25 38.80 9.11
CA ARG A 79 10.26 37.73 9.17
C ARG A 79 9.78 36.45 8.50
N ILE A 80 8.54 36.07 8.75
CA ILE A 80 7.93 34.89 8.13
C ILE A 80 7.89 35.05 6.61
N PHE A 81 7.41 36.22 6.12
CA PHE A 81 7.35 36.49 4.70
C PHE A 81 8.73 36.43 4.01
N GLU A 82 9.77 37.01 4.61
CA GLU A 82 11.13 36.95 4.07
C GLU A 82 11.68 35.51 3.98
N LEU A 83 11.27 34.60 4.87
CA LEU A 83 11.65 33.20 4.80
C LEU A 83 10.93 32.46 3.65
N VAL A 84 9.62 32.74 3.44
CA VAL A 84 8.78 31.93 2.54
C VAL A 84 8.67 32.46 1.11
N LYS A 85 8.92 33.76 0.86
CA LYS A 85 8.63 34.44 -0.42
C LYS A 85 9.38 33.92 -1.65
N ASP A 86 10.62 33.41 -1.47
CA ASP A 86 11.52 33.07 -2.57
C ASP A 86 11.79 31.55 -2.70
N GLY A 87 10.94 30.69 -2.11
CA GLY A 87 11.09 29.25 -2.16
C GLY A 87 9.82 28.52 -2.58
N VAL A 88 9.91 27.22 -2.74
CA VAL A 88 8.79 26.32 -2.89
C VAL A 88 8.21 26.06 -1.51
N PHE A 89 6.94 26.42 -1.29
CA PHE A 89 6.23 26.18 -0.04
C PHE A 89 5.90 24.70 0.10
N VAL A 90 6.34 24.07 1.17
CA VAL A 90 6.11 22.64 1.44
C VAL A 90 5.39 22.47 2.76
N ALA A 91 4.38 21.61 2.80
CA ALA A 91 3.76 21.18 4.05
C ALA A 91 3.20 19.76 3.93
N HIS A 92 2.90 19.17 5.08
CA HIS A 92 2.24 17.89 5.15
C HIS A 92 0.71 18.08 5.16
N ASN A 93 0.05 17.95 4.00
CA ASN A 93 -1.30 18.43 3.68
C ASN A 93 -1.34 19.96 3.48
N VAL A 94 -0.60 20.41 2.51
CA VAL A 94 -0.23 21.81 2.23
C VAL A 94 -1.41 22.81 2.17
N GLN A 95 -2.62 22.33 1.89
CA GLN A 95 -3.78 23.19 1.70
C GLN A 95 -4.10 24.02 2.96
N PHE A 96 -4.00 23.41 4.12
CA PHE A 96 -4.31 24.09 5.40
C PHE A 96 -3.28 25.18 5.69
N ASP A 97 -2.01 24.79 5.77
CA ASP A 97 -0.93 25.68 6.16
C ASP A 97 -0.73 26.84 5.18
N ALA A 98 -0.69 26.54 3.89
CA ALA A 98 -0.49 27.53 2.86
C ALA A 98 -1.64 28.54 2.79
N ASN A 99 -2.90 28.10 2.93
CA ASN A 99 -4.04 29.02 2.86
C ASN A 99 -4.14 29.87 4.13
N LEU A 100 -3.96 29.28 5.31
CA LEU A 100 -4.03 30.02 6.57
C LEU A 100 -2.90 31.04 6.67
N LEU A 101 -1.66 30.66 6.32
CA LEU A 101 -0.53 31.59 6.34
C LEU A 101 -0.70 32.70 5.29
N ALA A 102 -1.15 32.36 4.08
CA ALA A 102 -1.39 33.37 3.05
C ALA A 102 -2.45 34.40 3.46
N GLU A 103 -3.53 33.97 4.14
CA GLU A 103 -4.55 34.86 4.66
C GLU A 103 -3.98 35.82 5.71
N TYR A 104 -3.23 35.32 6.69
CA TYR A 104 -2.60 36.14 7.72
C TYR A 104 -1.58 37.14 7.15
N LEU A 105 -0.73 36.68 6.23
CA LEU A 105 0.23 37.54 5.54
C LEU A 105 -0.47 38.63 4.71
N PHE A 106 -1.57 38.29 4.05
CA PHE A 106 -2.33 39.26 3.26
C PHE A 106 -2.89 40.41 4.10
N PHE A 107 -3.37 40.14 5.30
CA PHE A 107 -3.84 41.19 6.23
C PHE A 107 -2.71 42.12 6.69
N GLU A 108 -1.47 41.64 6.69
CA GLU A 108 -0.28 42.42 7.01
C GLU A 108 0.36 43.10 5.78
N GLY A 109 -0.30 43.02 4.62
CA GLY A 109 0.15 43.64 3.38
C GLY A 109 1.16 42.84 2.56
N TYR A 110 1.36 41.57 2.87
CA TYR A 110 2.24 40.66 2.13
C TYR A 110 1.43 39.70 1.27
N GLU A 111 1.83 39.49 0.01
CA GLU A 111 1.18 38.53 -0.88
C GLU A 111 2.06 37.32 -1.12
N LEU A 112 1.62 36.13 -0.64
CA LEU A 112 2.32 34.87 -0.83
C LEU A 112 1.92 34.21 -2.15
N ARG A 113 2.85 34.16 -3.11
CA ARG A 113 2.66 33.61 -4.47
C ARG A 113 3.67 32.51 -4.79
N THR A 114 4.01 31.70 -3.84
CA THR A 114 5.00 30.63 -4.03
C THR A 114 4.35 29.35 -4.57
N PRO A 115 5.06 28.55 -5.38
CA PRO A 115 4.64 27.19 -5.70
C PRO A 115 4.46 26.37 -4.42
N ARG A 116 3.56 25.38 -4.47
CA ARG A 116 3.21 24.55 -3.31
C ARG A 116 3.47 23.10 -3.58
N VAL A 117 4.03 22.39 -2.61
CA VAL A 117 4.28 20.96 -2.66
C VAL A 117 3.60 20.28 -1.47
N ASP A 118 2.84 19.22 -1.75
CA ASP A 118 2.19 18.41 -0.74
C ASP A 118 2.96 17.11 -0.50
N THR A 119 3.55 16.98 0.69
CA THR A 119 4.31 15.78 1.03
C THR A 119 3.44 14.54 1.22
N VAL A 120 2.14 14.68 1.52
CA VAL A 120 1.20 13.54 1.59
C VAL A 120 1.02 12.93 0.20
N GLU A 121 0.79 13.76 -0.83
CA GLU A 121 0.60 13.25 -2.18
C GLU A 121 1.88 12.62 -2.74
N LEU A 122 3.03 13.24 -2.51
CA LEU A 122 4.31 12.67 -2.92
C LEU A 122 4.61 11.36 -2.19
N ALA A 123 4.33 11.29 -0.88
CA ALA A 123 4.48 10.05 -0.11
C ALA A 123 3.55 8.93 -0.63
N GLN A 124 2.31 9.26 -0.99
CA GLN A 124 1.37 8.30 -1.60
C GLN A 124 1.92 7.72 -2.90
N VAL A 125 2.61 8.49 -3.71
CA VAL A 125 3.26 7.99 -4.94
C VAL A 125 4.46 7.10 -4.61
N LEU A 126 5.34 7.55 -3.69
CA LEU A 126 6.64 6.91 -3.47
C LEU A 126 6.62 5.72 -2.51
N TYR A 127 5.62 5.63 -1.64
CA TYR A 127 5.47 4.56 -0.65
C TYR A 127 4.11 3.87 -0.80
N PRO A 128 3.85 3.22 -1.93
CA PRO A 128 2.55 2.61 -2.25
C PRO A 128 2.12 1.51 -1.27
N GLN A 129 3.05 0.95 -0.50
CA GLN A 129 2.80 -0.12 0.47
C GLN A 129 2.13 0.35 1.78
N PHE A 130 2.11 1.65 2.06
CA PHE A 130 1.60 2.15 3.33
C PHE A 130 0.07 2.31 3.33
N GLU A 131 -0.54 1.96 4.47
CA GLU A 131 -1.98 2.11 4.69
C GLU A 131 -2.38 3.51 5.18
N LYS A 132 -1.45 4.24 5.78
CA LYS A 132 -1.69 5.59 6.32
C LYS A 132 -0.51 6.50 6.01
N TYR A 133 -0.83 7.77 5.77
CA TYR A 133 0.14 8.78 5.34
C TYR A 133 0.15 10.00 6.25
N ASN A 134 -0.25 9.88 7.53
CA ASN A 134 -0.02 10.94 8.50
C ASN A 134 1.47 11.00 8.88
N LEU A 135 1.94 12.18 9.25
CA LEU A 135 3.37 12.45 9.50
C LEU A 135 3.98 11.48 10.53
N GLY A 136 3.30 11.25 11.65
CA GLY A 136 3.81 10.36 12.70
C GLY A 136 4.03 8.93 12.25
N ILE A 137 3.09 8.36 11.45
CA ILE A 137 3.25 6.99 10.92
C ILE A 137 4.36 6.95 9.88
N LEU A 138 4.42 7.93 8.96
CA LEU A 138 5.51 7.97 7.97
C LEU A 138 6.88 8.09 8.64
N CYS A 139 7.00 8.92 9.67
CA CYS A 139 8.23 9.03 10.44
C CYS A 139 8.62 7.71 11.11
N GLN A 140 7.66 7.02 11.72
CA GLN A 140 7.89 5.72 12.35
C GLN A 140 8.35 4.67 11.33
N GLU A 141 7.66 4.54 10.19
CA GLU A 141 7.96 3.55 9.15
C GLU A 141 9.29 3.82 8.44
N LEU A 142 9.67 5.10 8.31
CA LEU A 142 10.90 5.50 7.63
C LEU A 142 12.08 5.73 8.60
N GLY A 143 11.87 5.57 9.91
CA GLY A 143 12.91 5.77 10.91
C GLY A 143 13.32 7.24 11.10
N ILE A 144 12.44 8.19 10.78
CA ILE A 144 12.63 9.62 10.99
C ILE A 144 12.30 9.96 12.45
N LYS A 145 13.15 10.69 13.11
CA LYS A 145 12.88 11.13 14.49
C LYS A 145 11.82 12.22 14.50
N LEU A 146 10.80 12.02 15.32
CA LEU A 146 9.79 13.03 15.61
C LEU A 146 9.77 13.25 17.12
N ASP A 147 10.62 14.18 17.58
CA ASP A 147 10.70 14.57 18.97
C ASP A 147 9.64 15.65 19.24
N HIS A 148 8.76 15.43 20.21
CA HIS A 148 7.69 16.38 20.55
C HIS A 148 6.69 16.63 19.40
N ALA A 149 6.03 15.58 18.91
CA ALA A 149 4.92 15.71 17.97
C ALA A 149 3.90 16.77 18.46
N HIS A 150 3.27 17.45 17.52
CA HIS A 150 2.34 18.57 17.75
C HIS A 150 2.98 19.86 18.30
N THR A 151 4.23 20.09 17.89
CA THR A 151 4.82 21.43 17.93
C THR A 151 5.22 21.82 16.51
N ALA A 152 4.78 22.99 16.05
CA ALA A 152 4.93 23.38 14.64
C ALA A 152 6.37 23.28 14.13
N LEU A 153 7.38 23.64 14.95
CA LEU A 153 8.77 23.52 14.50
C LEU A 153 9.25 22.08 14.41
N SER A 154 8.84 21.19 15.33
CA SER A 154 9.21 19.77 15.27
C SER A 154 8.55 19.07 14.08
N ASP A 155 7.28 19.37 13.82
CA ASP A 155 6.53 18.80 12.70
C ASP A 155 7.03 19.33 11.35
N ALA A 156 7.42 20.63 11.27
CA ALA A 156 8.11 21.17 10.11
C ALA A 156 9.48 20.50 9.88
N GLN A 157 10.22 20.21 10.95
CA GLN A 157 11.51 19.52 10.90
C GLN A 157 11.36 18.08 10.38
N ALA A 158 10.42 17.33 10.95
CA ALA A 158 10.12 15.96 10.50
C ALA A 158 9.63 15.94 9.05
N THR A 159 8.81 16.92 8.64
CA THR A 159 8.35 17.07 7.25
C THR A 159 9.52 17.41 6.31
N ALA A 160 10.49 18.21 6.76
CA ALA A 160 11.70 18.50 5.99
C ALA A 160 12.57 17.26 5.81
N GLU A 161 12.79 16.47 6.85
CA GLU A 161 13.50 15.21 6.76
C GLU A 161 12.76 14.23 5.86
N LEU A 162 11.42 14.13 5.96
CA LEU A 162 10.59 13.30 5.08
C LEU A 162 10.77 13.71 3.62
N LEU A 163 10.76 15.00 3.30
CA LEU A 163 10.99 15.47 1.93
C LEU A 163 12.38 15.04 1.42
N LEU A 164 13.42 15.16 2.25
CA LEU A 164 14.79 14.73 1.91
C LEU A 164 14.86 13.21 1.66
N PHE A 165 14.19 12.40 2.48
CA PHE A 165 14.05 10.96 2.25
C PHE A 165 13.37 10.64 0.91
N MET A 166 12.28 11.36 0.59
CA MET A 166 11.59 11.21 -0.69
C MET A 166 12.48 11.61 -1.88
N CYS A 167 13.22 12.71 -1.78
CA CYS A 167 14.20 13.10 -2.78
C CYS A 167 15.28 12.02 -2.95
N GLN A 168 15.81 11.48 -1.86
CA GLN A 168 16.81 10.40 -1.92
C GLN A 168 16.26 9.16 -2.62
N LYS A 169 15.00 8.76 -2.34
CA LYS A 169 14.34 7.66 -3.03
C LYS A 169 14.20 7.94 -4.53
N LEU A 170 13.78 9.13 -4.92
CA LEU A 170 13.69 9.54 -6.33
C LEU A 170 15.05 9.47 -7.02
N PHE A 171 16.14 9.90 -6.37
CA PHE A 171 17.50 9.82 -6.92
C PHE A 171 17.97 8.38 -7.21
N GLN A 172 17.40 7.38 -6.55
CA GLN A 172 17.71 5.97 -6.78
C GLN A 172 16.97 5.37 -7.97
N LEU A 173 15.95 6.06 -8.50
CA LEU A 173 15.14 5.58 -9.63
C LEU A 173 15.88 5.80 -10.96
N PRO A 174 15.66 4.93 -11.97
CA PRO A 174 16.18 5.15 -13.31
C PRO A 174 15.64 6.45 -13.93
N LYS A 175 16.47 7.14 -14.71
CA LYS A 175 16.09 8.40 -15.36
C LYS A 175 14.87 8.26 -16.27
N GLY A 176 14.74 7.15 -17.01
CA GLY A 176 13.56 6.89 -17.85
C GLY A 176 12.27 6.71 -17.03
N LEU A 177 12.36 6.19 -15.81
CA LEU A 177 11.22 6.12 -14.91
C LEU A 177 10.83 7.52 -14.41
N LEU A 178 11.80 8.36 -14.03
CA LEU A 178 11.54 9.75 -13.62
C LEU A 178 10.87 10.55 -14.75
N GLU A 179 11.29 10.33 -16.00
CA GLU A 179 10.66 10.96 -17.18
C GLU A 179 9.19 10.52 -17.31
N THR A 180 8.92 9.23 -17.14
CA THR A 180 7.53 8.71 -17.16
C THR A 180 6.69 9.29 -16.03
N LEU A 181 7.26 9.40 -14.82
CA LEU A 181 6.59 10.02 -13.68
C LEU A 181 6.31 11.50 -13.92
N LEU A 182 7.24 12.25 -14.50
CA LEU A 182 7.05 13.67 -14.85
C LEU A 182 5.91 13.86 -15.86
N ASN A 183 5.83 13.02 -16.89
CA ASN A 183 4.75 13.08 -17.87
C ASN A 183 3.35 12.85 -17.27
N LEU A 184 3.29 12.19 -16.12
CA LEU A 184 2.05 11.98 -15.35
C LEU A 184 1.82 13.07 -14.30
N ALA A 185 2.86 13.70 -13.81
CA ALA A 185 2.85 14.54 -12.62
C ALA A 185 2.09 15.87 -12.79
N ASP A 186 1.79 16.31 -14.01
CA ASP A 186 0.97 17.49 -14.28
C ASP A 186 -0.44 17.40 -13.67
N ASN A 187 -0.91 16.20 -13.36
CA ASN A 187 -2.20 15.95 -12.72
C ASN A 187 -2.11 15.78 -11.20
N LEU A 188 -0.95 15.97 -10.59
CA LEU A 188 -0.80 15.96 -9.13
C LEU A 188 -1.36 17.25 -8.50
N LEU A 189 -1.52 17.24 -7.17
CA LEU A 189 -1.92 18.43 -6.43
C LEU A 189 -0.81 19.47 -6.46
N TYR A 190 -1.21 20.70 -6.72
CA TYR A 190 -0.32 21.87 -6.75
C TYR A 190 0.88 21.61 -7.67
N GLU A 191 2.02 22.16 -7.31
CA GLU A 191 3.26 22.01 -8.07
C GLU A 191 4.14 20.88 -7.50
N THR A 192 3.52 19.78 -6.99
CA THR A 192 4.27 18.62 -6.41
C THR A 192 5.22 17.98 -7.41
N TYR A 193 4.98 18.13 -8.72
CA TYR A 193 5.87 17.71 -9.79
C TYR A 193 7.27 18.35 -9.71
N LEU A 194 7.42 19.54 -9.11
CA LEU A 194 8.70 20.26 -9.03
C LEU A 194 9.79 19.43 -8.33
N VAL A 195 9.41 18.63 -7.34
CA VAL A 195 10.36 17.75 -6.63
C VAL A 195 10.90 16.67 -7.57
N ILE A 196 10.03 16.08 -8.39
CA ILE A 196 10.44 15.05 -9.37
C ILE A 196 11.29 15.70 -10.47
N GLU A 197 10.90 16.89 -10.94
CA GLU A 197 11.61 17.65 -11.97
C GLU A 197 13.03 18.03 -11.52
N GLU A 198 13.20 18.52 -10.29
CA GLU A 198 14.51 18.86 -9.74
C GLU A 198 15.44 17.64 -9.72
N VAL A 199 14.92 16.51 -9.20
CA VAL A 199 15.70 15.26 -9.17
C VAL A 199 16.05 14.81 -10.58
N TYR A 200 15.11 14.85 -11.53
CA TYR A 200 15.36 14.50 -12.92
C TYR A 200 16.46 15.34 -13.57
N GLN A 201 16.46 16.65 -13.31
CA GLN A 201 17.47 17.58 -13.85
C GLN A 201 18.86 17.36 -13.26
N ARG A 202 18.94 17.04 -11.94
CA ARG A 202 20.20 16.82 -11.23
C ARG A 202 20.78 15.42 -11.40
N GLN A 203 19.95 14.45 -11.76
CA GLN A 203 20.38 13.06 -11.85
C GLN A 203 21.26 12.84 -13.07
N SER A 204 22.50 12.40 -12.84
CA SER A 204 23.32 11.79 -13.87
C SER A 204 22.82 10.36 -14.17
N LEU A 205 23.01 9.86 -15.38
CA LEU A 205 22.61 8.51 -15.79
C LEU A 205 23.16 7.46 -14.80
N LEU A 206 22.34 7.02 -13.87
CA LEU A 206 22.62 5.89 -12.99
C LEU A 206 22.03 4.64 -13.62
N SER A 207 22.83 3.63 -13.88
CA SER A 207 22.35 2.30 -14.19
C SER A 207 21.96 1.64 -12.85
N SER A 208 20.68 1.45 -12.61
CA SER A 208 20.22 0.65 -11.47
C SER A 208 20.57 -0.82 -11.74
N HIS A 209 21.52 -1.38 -10.97
CA HIS A 209 21.95 -2.77 -11.12
C HIS A 209 20.82 -3.77 -10.80
N ASP A 210 19.84 -3.35 -9.99
CA ASP A 210 18.77 -4.21 -9.47
C ASP A 210 17.45 -4.14 -10.26
N LEU A 211 17.40 -3.26 -11.25
CA LEU A 211 16.25 -3.11 -12.13
C LEU A 211 16.54 -3.58 -13.55
N MET A 212 15.50 -3.98 -14.25
CA MET A 212 15.52 -4.24 -15.68
C MET A 212 14.39 -3.50 -16.37
N GLU A 213 14.65 -3.01 -17.57
CA GLU A 213 13.67 -2.29 -18.37
C GLU A 213 13.04 -3.24 -19.39
N PHE A 214 11.71 -3.23 -19.45
CA PHE A 214 10.89 -3.92 -20.43
C PHE A 214 9.86 -2.97 -21.01
N HIS A 215 9.99 -2.61 -22.26
CA HIS A 215 9.06 -1.71 -22.96
C HIS A 215 8.71 -0.43 -22.19
N GLY A 216 9.70 0.16 -21.52
CA GLY A 216 9.52 1.37 -20.71
C GLY A 216 8.99 1.14 -19.29
N LEU A 217 8.71 -0.11 -18.89
CA LEU A 217 8.47 -0.48 -17.51
C LEU A 217 9.76 -0.93 -16.83
N PHE A 218 10.00 -0.47 -15.62
CA PHE A 218 11.17 -0.85 -14.81
C PHE A 218 10.74 -1.85 -13.76
N LEU A 219 11.25 -3.07 -13.88
CA LEU A 219 10.91 -4.19 -13.01
C LEU A 219 12.10 -4.59 -12.13
N ARG A 220 11.81 -4.97 -10.88
CA ARG A 220 12.84 -5.51 -10.00
C ARG A 220 13.36 -6.84 -10.50
N LYS A 221 14.69 -6.99 -10.53
CA LYS A 221 15.34 -8.27 -10.81
C LYS A 221 15.08 -9.25 -9.67
N LYS A 222 14.98 -10.53 -10.02
CA LYS A 222 14.84 -11.59 -9.04
C LYS A 222 16.04 -11.62 -8.10
N SER A 223 15.78 -11.66 -6.81
CA SER A 223 16.82 -11.91 -5.81
C SER A 223 17.44 -13.28 -6.00
N LYS A 224 18.75 -13.39 -5.79
CA LYS A 224 19.41 -14.69 -5.77
C LYS A 224 19.02 -15.43 -4.50
N SER A 225 18.51 -16.66 -4.64
CA SER A 225 18.24 -17.51 -3.49
C SER A 225 19.54 -17.88 -2.78
N LEU A 226 19.57 -17.71 -1.47
CA LEU A 226 20.64 -18.18 -0.63
C LEU A 226 20.54 -19.71 -0.49
N LYS A 227 21.66 -20.38 -0.23
CA LYS A 227 21.65 -21.82 0.02
C LYS A 227 20.86 -22.10 1.32
N PRO A 228 19.86 -23.01 1.30
CA PRO A 228 19.10 -23.35 2.49
C PRO A 228 20.00 -23.88 3.60
N ARG A 229 19.73 -23.47 4.83
CA ARG A 229 20.33 -24.06 6.03
C ARG A 229 19.47 -25.23 6.51
N LYS A 230 20.10 -26.31 6.93
CA LYS A 230 19.36 -27.49 7.43
C LYS A 230 18.78 -27.17 8.82
N LEU A 231 17.47 -27.40 8.99
CA LEU A 231 16.83 -27.34 10.29
C LEU A 231 17.29 -28.50 11.17
N SER A 232 17.36 -28.25 12.48
CA SER A 232 17.53 -29.33 13.46
C SER A 232 16.29 -30.23 13.50
N LYS A 233 16.47 -31.49 13.82
CA LYS A 233 15.35 -32.38 14.17
C LYS A 233 14.75 -32.04 15.54
N ASP A 234 15.48 -31.32 16.36
CA ASP A 234 15.07 -30.86 17.67
C ASP A 234 14.32 -29.55 17.53
N PHE A 235 13.03 -29.55 17.87
CA PHE A 235 12.14 -28.39 17.77
C PHE A 235 12.64 -27.22 18.62
N THR A 236 13.11 -27.48 19.85
CA THR A 236 13.53 -26.41 20.79
C THR A 236 14.76 -25.68 20.30
N LYS A 237 15.69 -26.38 19.63
CA LYS A 237 16.85 -25.75 18.98
C LYS A 237 16.42 -24.80 17.85
N ASN A 238 15.42 -25.16 17.05
CA ASN A 238 14.94 -24.32 15.99
C ASN A 238 14.22 -23.07 16.52
N ILE A 239 13.42 -23.21 17.59
CA ILE A 239 12.77 -22.10 18.29
C ILE A 239 13.80 -21.11 18.84
N SER A 240 14.86 -21.63 19.48
CA SER A 240 15.97 -20.80 19.98
C SER A 240 16.72 -20.05 18.86
N LEU A 241 16.91 -20.68 17.69
CA LEU A 241 17.53 -20.04 16.52
C LEU A 241 16.66 -18.91 15.91
N LEU A 242 15.34 -19.00 16.14
CA LEU A 242 14.39 -17.95 15.71
C LEU A 242 14.24 -16.82 16.75
N ASP A 243 15.01 -16.87 17.84
CA ASP A 243 14.92 -15.93 18.96
C ASP A 243 13.51 -15.85 19.56
N LEU A 244 12.92 -17.04 19.80
CA LEU A 244 11.60 -17.20 20.37
C LEU A 244 11.66 -17.98 21.68
N ASP A 245 10.73 -17.66 22.59
CA ASP A 245 10.61 -18.35 23.87
C ASP A 245 10.03 -19.76 23.70
N GLU A 246 10.62 -20.72 24.40
CA GLU A 246 10.13 -22.09 24.47
C GLU A 246 8.85 -22.17 25.31
N ARG A 247 7.83 -22.82 24.77
CA ARG A 247 6.54 -23.06 25.44
C ARG A 247 6.27 -24.55 25.51
N PRO A 248 6.17 -25.16 26.71
CA PRO A 248 6.03 -26.62 26.86
C PRO A 248 4.89 -27.22 26.04
N GLN A 249 3.74 -26.56 26.01
CA GLN A 249 2.58 -27.03 25.25
C GLN A 249 2.81 -26.99 23.73
N GLN A 250 3.62 -26.04 23.24
CA GLN A 250 4.00 -25.96 21.84
C GLN A 250 4.99 -27.07 21.46
N VAL A 251 5.90 -27.42 22.37
CA VAL A 251 6.84 -28.55 22.18
C VAL A 251 6.07 -29.87 22.06
N GLU A 252 5.14 -30.13 23.00
CA GLU A 252 4.28 -31.32 22.96
C GLU A 252 3.47 -31.42 21.67
N PHE A 253 2.90 -30.27 21.23
CA PHE A 253 2.19 -30.20 19.96
C PHE A 253 3.08 -30.50 18.77
N ALA A 254 4.29 -29.93 18.73
CA ALA A 254 5.26 -30.15 17.64
C ALA A 254 5.75 -31.64 17.59
N GLU A 255 6.01 -32.27 18.74
CA GLU A 255 6.34 -33.67 18.82
C GLU A 255 5.23 -34.59 18.30
N LYS A 256 3.97 -34.24 18.63
CA LYS A 256 2.81 -34.97 18.11
C LYS A 256 2.67 -34.82 16.62
N VAL A 257 2.84 -33.59 16.09
CA VAL A 257 2.84 -33.33 14.63
C VAL A 257 3.95 -34.16 13.98
N GLU A 258 5.18 -34.14 14.50
CA GLU A 258 6.31 -34.90 13.95
C GLU A 258 6.03 -36.42 13.91
N GLN A 259 5.43 -36.97 14.95
CA GLN A 259 5.02 -38.36 15.00
C GLN A 259 4.05 -38.70 13.88
N LEU A 260 2.98 -37.88 13.73
CA LEU A 260 1.92 -38.11 12.73
C LEU A 260 2.45 -37.98 11.30
N LEU A 261 3.36 -37.04 11.08
CA LEU A 261 4.00 -36.87 9.78
C LEU A 261 4.85 -38.10 9.39
N LYS A 262 5.55 -38.70 10.34
CA LYS A 262 6.32 -39.96 10.13
C LYS A 262 5.42 -41.14 9.77
N GLU A 263 4.20 -41.18 10.30
CA GLU A 263 3.24 -42.24 10.02
C GLU A 263 2.60 -42.14 8.63
N GLN A 264 2.75 -41.01 7.92
CA GLN A 264 2.21 -40.76 6.59
C GLN A 264 0.69 -41.00 6.48
N LYS A 265 -0.06 -40.68 7.53
CA LYS A 265 -1.51 -40.87 7.62
C LYS A 265 -2.24 -39.51 7.63
N ILE A 266 -3.49 -39.55 7.21
CA ILE A 266 -4.40 -38.43 7.43
C ILE A 266 -4.68 -38.35 8.93
N ALA A 267 -4.40 -37.20 9.54
CA ALA A 267 -4.59 -36.97 10.95
C ALA A 267 -5.29 -35.65 11.21
N PHE A 268 -6.12 -35.58 12.24
CA PHE A 268 -6.74 -34.39 12.74
C PHE A 268 -6.20 -34.07 14.11
N ILE A 269 -5.73 -32.84 14.31
CA ILE A 269 -5.19 -32.39 15.58
C ILE A 269 -5.99 -31.18 16.03
N GLN A 270 -6.55 -31.24 17.23
CA GLN A 270 -7.19 -30.10 17.85
C GLN A 270 -6.23 -29.45 18.85
N ALA A 271 -5.99 -28.16 18.70
CA ALA A 271 -5.13 -27.38 19.58
C ALA A 271 -5.77 -26.03 19.92
N GLN A 272 -5.51 -25.55 21.13
CA GLN A 272 -6.04 -24.29 21.62
C GLN A 272 -5.48 -23.08 20.85
N THR A 273 -6.23 -21.98 20.82
CA THR A 273 -5.74 -20.69 20.29
C THR A 273 -4.60 -20.15 21.16
N GLY A 274 -3.63 -19.47 20.55
CA GLY A 274 -2.48 -18.91 21.27
C GLY A 274 -1.35 -19.89 21.60
N LEU A 275 -1.49 -21.19 21.30
CA LEU A 275 -0.46 -22.19 21.53
C LEU A 275 0.81 -21.99 20.68
N GLY A 276 0.74 -21.22 19.60
CA GLY A 276 1.84 -21.09 18.62
C GLY A 276 1.82 -22.21 17.58
N LYS A 277 0.63 -22.60 17.13
CA LYS A 277 0.42 -23.70 16.16
C LYS A 277 1.26 -23.56 14.89
N THR A 278 1.41 -22.36 14.37
CA THR A 278 2.10 -22.13 13.10
C THR A 278 3.52 -22.67 13.11
N TYR A 279 4.37 -22.26 14.05
CA TYR A 279 5.70 -22.83 14.20
C TYR A 279 5.64 -24.30 14.63
N GLY A 280 4.64 -24.68 15.45
CA GLY A 280 4.46 -26.03 15.94
C GLY A 280 4.23 -27.07 14.83
N TYR A 281 3.65 -26.69 13.67
CA TYR A 281 3.54 -27.58 12.52
C TYR A 281 4.59 -27.30 11.43
N LEU A 282 5.02 -26.05 11.24
CA LEU A 282 5.98 -25.71 10.20
C LEU A 282 7.37 -26.28 10.46
N LEU A 283 7.89 -26.13 11.69
CA LEU A 283 9.26 -26.57 12.00
C LEU A 283 9.44 -28.09 11.90
N PRO A 284 8.55 -28.95 12.48
CA PRO A 284 8.63 -30.36 12.25
C PRO A 284 8.54 -30.76 10.78
N ALA A 285 7.59 -30.17 10.06
CA ALA A 285 7.39 -30.44 8.64
C ALA A 285 8.63 -30.06 7.81
N LEU A 286 9.20 -28.86 8.03
CA LEU A 286 10.40 -28.38 7.34
C LEU A 286 11.68 -29.15 7.69
N SER A 287 11.75 -29.77 8.90
CA SER A 287 12.86 -30.60 9.31
C SER A 287 12.89 -31.97 8.62
N MET A 288 11.75 -32.41 8.06
CA MET A 288 11.65 -33.64 7.31
C MET A 288 12.14 -33.46 5.87
N GLU A 289 12.77 -34.49 5.32
CA GLU A 289 13.11 -34.54 3.91
C GLU A 289 11.88 -34.94 3.12
N SER A 290 11.33 -34.01 2.35
CA SER A 290 10.21 -34.23 1.43
C SER A 290 10.63 -33.81 0.03
N GLU A 291 10.52 -34.69 -0.96
CA GLU A 291 10.90 -34.40 -2.34
C GLU A 291 10.01 -33.29 -2.97
N GLY A 292 8.70 -33.26 -2.64
CA GLY A 292 7.74 -32.33 -3.21
C GLY A 292 7.53 -31.04 -2.42
N GLY A 293 8.20 -30.89 -1.25
CA GLY A 293 7.98 -29.73 -0.36
C GLY A 293 6.70 -29.82 0.46
N ILE A 294 6.35 -28.73 1.11
CA ILE A 294 5.21 -28.61 2.02
C ILE A 294 4.21 -27.64 1.43
N LEU A 295 2.92 -27.98 1.48
CA LEU A 295 1.83 -27.08 1.17
C LEU A 295 1.03 -26.83 2.44
N VAL A 296 0.88 -25.57 2.80
CA VAL A 296 0.03 -25.13 3.90
C VAL A 296 -1.12 -24.32 3.34
N SER A 297 -2.35 -24.73 3.67
CA SER A 297 -3.55 -23.99 3.34
C SER A 297 -4.14 -23.36 4.60
N VAL A 298 -4.46 -22.08 4.52
CA VAL A 298 -5.03 -21.27 5.61
C VAL A 298 -6.39 -20.70 5.22
N PRO A 299 -7.25 -20.30 6.19
CA PRO A 299 -8.61 -19.88 5.90
C PRO A 299 -8.75 -18.68 4.97
N THR A 300 -7.89 -17.67 5.14
CA THR A 300 -8.04 -16.38 4.48
C THR A 300 -6.74 -15.86 3.89
N LYS A 301 -6.84 -14.96 2.89
CA LYS A 301 -5.68 -14.23 2.34
C LYS A 301 -4.98 -13.37 3.41
N ILE A 302 -5.74 -12.82 4.35
CA ILE A 302 -5.18 -11.99 5.43
C ILE A 302 -4.23 -12.83 6.29
N LEU A 303 -4.68 -14.01 6.73
CA LEU A 303 -3.82 -14.92 7.50
C LEU A 303 -2.63 -15.44 6.67
N GLN A 304 -2.84 -15.69 5.37
CA GLN A 304 -1.77 -16.07 4.45
C GLN A 304 -0.69 -14.99 4.38
N ASN A 305 -1.08 -13.71 4.25
CA ASN A 305 -0.16 -12.58 4.23
C ASN A 305 0.54 -12.40 5.58
N GLN A 306 -0.19 -12.52 6.70
CA GLN A 306 0.37 -12.44 8.04
C GLN A 306 1.46 -13.50 8.26
N ILE A 307 1.19 -14.76 7.94
CA ILE A 307 2.19 -15.85 8.06
C ILE A 307 3.41 -15.57 7.17
N MET A 308 3.20 -15.02 5.96
CA MET A 308 4.34 -14.66 5.09
C MET A 308 5.22 -13.57 5.70
N GLN A 309 4.60 -12.54 6.30
CA GLN A 309 5.31 -11.39 6.85
C GLN A 309 5.99 -11.69 8.18
N GLU A 310 5.36 -12.49 9.05
CA GLU A 310 5.87 -12.80 10.38
C GLU A 310 6.71 -14.07 10.38
N GLU A 311 6.08 -15.26 10.33
CA GLU A 311 6.78 -16.54 10.41
C GLU A 311 7.63 -16.81 9.18
N GLY A 312 7.10 -16.50 8.00
CA GLY A 312 7.78 -16.70 6.72
C GLY A 312 9.05 -15.87 6.61
N SER A 313 9.01 -14.60 6.99
CA SER A 313 10.20 -13.74 7.00
C SER A 313 11.27 -14.29 7.94
N ARG A 314 10.93 -14.62 9.18
CA ARG A 314 11.88 -15.20 10.15
C ARG A 314 12.49 -16.52 9.68
N LEU A 315 11.67 -17.41 9.09
CA LEU A 315 12.15 -18.67 8.53
C LEU A 315 13.09 -18.46 7.33
N LYS A 316 12.76 -17.49 6.47
CA LYS A 316 13.59 -17.10 5.33
C LYS A 316 14.94 -16.52 5.77
N ASP A 317 14.92 -15.62 6.76
CA ASP A 317 16.13 -14.94 7.24
C ASP A 317 17.05 -15.88 8.02
N THR A 318 16.48 -16.75 8.87
CA THR A 318 17.26 -17.67 9.72
C THR A 318 17.75 -18.91 8.98
N PHE A 319 16.84 -19.54 8.20
CA PHE A 319 17.12 -20.84 7.56
C PHE A 319 17.25 -20.78 6.05
N HIS A 320 17.06 -19.61 5.43
CA HIS A 320 17.10 -19.41 3.98
C HIS A 320 16.15 -20.34 3.20
N ILE A 321 14.97 -20.60 3.78
CA ILE A 321 13.97 -21.47 3.15
C ILE A 321 13.31 -20.74 2.00
N ASP A 322 13.16 -21.40 0.86
CA ASP A 322 12.33 -20.86 -0.23
C ASP A 322 10.86 -21.05 0.11
N ILE A 323 10.21 -19.92 0.43
CA ILE A 323 8.81 -19.82 0.79
C ILE A 323 8.09 -19.04 -0.30
N HIS A 324 6.98 -19.57 -0.77
CA HIS A 324 6.15 -18.92 -1.77
C HIS A 324 4.69 -18.83 -1.31
N SER A 325 4.08 -17.68 -1.50
CA SER A 325 2.65 -17.44 -1.28
C SER A 325 1.93 -17.48 -2.62
N LEU A 326 1.02 -18.44 -2.80
CA LEU A 326 0.27 -18.64 -4.03
C LEU A 326 -1.19 -18.26 -3.83
N LYS A 327 -1.68 -17.31 -4.63
CA LYS A 327 -3.05 -16.81 -4.63
C LYS A 327 -3.70 -17.04 -6.00
N GLY A 328 -4.99 -16.74 -6.14
CA GLY A 328 -5.66 -16.77 -7.44
C GLY A 328 -5.13 -15.69 -8.40
N PRO A 329 -5.29 -15.85 -9.72
CA PRO A 329 -4.72 -14.96 -10.73
C PRO A 329 -5.16 -13.50 -10.55
N GLN A 330 -6.37 -13.26 -10.14
CA GLN A 330 -6.94 -11.94 -9.87
C GLN A 330 -6.25 -11.14 -8.75
N ASN A 331 -5.29 -11.74 -8.03
CA ASN A 331 -4.48 -11.02 -7.05
C ASN A 331 -3.18 -10.47 -7.67
N TYR A 332 -2.87 -10.83 -8.90
CA TYR A 332 -1.62 -10.43 -9.56
C TYR A 332 -1.86 -9.40 -10.64
N LEU A 333 -0.94 -8.45 -10.74
CA LEU A 333 -0.93 -7.48 -11.84
C LEU A 333 -0.63 -8.19 -13.17
N LYS A 334 -1.45 -7.94 -14.20
CA LYS A 334 -1.15 -8.31 -15.59
C LYS A 334 -0.44 -7.15 -16.27
N LEU A 335 0.85 -7.30 -16.54
CA LEU A 335 1.68 -6.24 -17.11
C LEU A 335 1.15 -5.69 -18.44
N ASP A 336 0.65 -6.55 -19.33
CA ASP A 336 0.03 -6.10 -20.59
C ASP A 336 -1.19 -5.18 -20.37
N ASN A 337 -1.97 -5.46 -19.34
CA ASN A 337 -3.13 -4.65 -18.99
C ASN A 337 -2.69 -3.30 -18.41
N PHE A 338 -1.75 -3.33 -17.48
CA PHE A 338 -1.18 -2.09 -16.92
C PHE A 338 -0.53 -1.24 -17.99
N TYR A 339 0.22 -1.83 -18.92
CA TYR A 339 0.83 -1.13 -20.03
C TYR A 339 -0.20 -0.36 -20.88
N LYS A 340 -1.35 -0.98 -21.18
CA LYS A 340 -2.45 -0.31 -21.90
C LYS A 340 -3.05 0.84 -21.10
N VAL A 341 -3.30 0.61 -19.79
CA VAL A 341 -3.85 1.63 -18.90
C VAL A 341 -2.88 2.79 -18.71
N LEU A 342 -1.57 2.51 -18.62
CA LEU A 342 -0.53 3.54 -18.47
C LEU A 342 -0.55 4.54 -19.64
N HIS A 343 -0.70 4.04 -20.88
CA HIS A 343 -0.70 4.87 -22.08
C HIS A 343 -2.06 5.46 -22.46
N ARG A 344 -3.13 5.12 -21.71
CA ARG A 344 -4.44 5.73 -21.88
C ARG A 344 -4.43 7.13 -21.29
N PRO A 345 -4.87 8.18 -22.07
CA PRO A 345 -5.04 9.51 -21.50
C PRO A 345 -5.93 9.49 -20.26
N GLU A 346 -5.54 10.22 -19.24
CA GLU A 346 -6.24 10.26 -17.97
C GLU A 346 -6.30 11.68 -17.45
N SER A 347 -7.48 12.13 -17.04
CA SER A 347 -7.71 13.42 -16.41
C SER A 347 -8.06 13.30 -14.92
N ASN A 348 -8.33 12.08 -14.45
CA ASN A 348 -8.63 11.83 -13.05
C ASN A 348 -7.34 11.72 -12.24
N ARG A 349 -7.13 12.69 -11.34
CA ARG A 349 -5.94 12.73 -10.46
C ARG A 349 -5.73 11.46 -9.67
N LEU A 350 -6.79 10.86 -9.12
CA LEU A 350 -6.69 9.63 -8.33
C LEU A 350 -6.10 8.49 -9.18
N PHE A 351 -6.55 8.35 -10.42
CA PHE A 351 -6.05 7.31 -11.32
C PHE A 351 -4.63 7.60 -11.82
N THR A 352 -4.33 8.88 -12.09
CA THR A 352 -2.95 9.29 -12.43
C THR A 352 -1.98 8.94 -11.31
N ARG A 353 -2.33 9.30 -10.07
CA ARG A 353 -1.53 8.94 -8.90
C ARG A 353 -1.38 7.43 -8.77
N PHE A 354 -2.44 6.66 -8.98
CA PHE A 354 -2.37 5.20 -8.94
C PHE A 354 -1.42 4.62 -10.02
N LYS A 355 -1.43 5.16 -11.24
CA LYS A 355 -0.44 4.78 -12.27
C LYS A 355 0.99 5.00 -11.78
N MET A 356 1.25 6.15 -11.15
CA MET A 356 2.56 6.47 -10.58
C MET A 356 2.93 5.52 -9.42
N GLN A 357 1.98 5.21 -8.53
CA GLN A 357 2.15 4.22 -7.46
C GLN A 357 2.55 2.85 -8.01
N VAL A 358 1.86 2.37 -9.03
CA VAL A 358 2.17 1.07 -9.66
C VAL A 358 3.55 1.10 -10.30
N LEU A 359 3.94 2.19 -10.95
CA LEU A 359 5.29 2.34 -11.53
C LEU A 359 6.39 2.25 -10.47
N ILE A 360 6.21 2.90 -9.32
CA ILE A 360 7.14 2.80 -8.19
C ILE A 360 7.13 1.38 -7.61
N TRP A 361 5.94 0.83 -7.35
CA TRP A 361 5.81 -0.52 -6.79
C TRP A 361 6.46 -1.59 -7.67
N LEU A 362 6.41 -1.47 -9.01
CA LEU A 362 7.08 -2.39 -9.94
C LEU A 362 8.59 -2.43 -9.75
N THR A 363 9.20 -1.36 -9.22
CA THR A 363 10.63 -1.34 -8.89
C THR A 363 10.97 -2.06 -7.58
N GLU A 364 9.96 -2.40 -6.79
CA GLU A 364 10.11 -2.96 -5.45
C GLU A 364 9.55 -4.38 -5.33
N THR A 365 8.47 -4.69 -6.05
CA THR A 365 7.82 -6.00 -5.98
C THR A 365 8.62 -7.09 -6.70
N GLU A 366 8.70 -8.27 -6.07
CA GLU A 366 9.17 -9.51 -6.71
C GLU A 366 8.00 -10.41 -7.11
N THR A 367 6.83 -10.20 -6.54
CA THR A 367 5.68 -11.10 -6.63
C THR A 367 4.62 -10.62 -7.61
N GLY A 368 4.46 -9.31 -7.75
CA GLY A 368 3.37 -8.70 -8.50
C GLY A 368 1.99 -8.86 -7.83
N ASP A 369 1.96 -9.20 -6.54
CA ASP A 369 0.74 -9.35 -5.74
C ASP A 369 0.20 -7.96 -5.36
N LEU A 370 -0.98 -7.63 -5.85
CA LEU A 370 -1.61 -6.33 -5.62
C LEU A 370 -1.93 -6.06 -4.15
N ASP A 371 -2.03 -7.10 -3.31
CA ASP A 371 -2.20 -6.90 -1.86
C ASP A 371 -0.96 -6.24 -1.19
N GLU A 372 0.16 -6.08 -1.90
CA GLU A 372 1.32 -5.29 -1.46
C GLU A 372 1.09 -3.78 -1.55
N ILE A 373 0.06 -3.33 -2.27
CA ILE A 373 -0.29 -1.92 -2.41
C ILE A 373 -1.32 -1.57 -1.34
N GLY A 374 -0.95 -0.64 -0.43
CA GLY A 374 -1.85 -0.11 0.58
C GLY A 374 -3.02 0.68 -0.03
N GLN A 375 -4.11 0.77 0.70
CA GLN A 375 -5.32 1.49 0.29
C GLN A 375 -5.87 1.09 -1.09
N LEU A 376 -5.63 -0.14 -1.53
CA LEU A 376 -6.07 -0.64 -2.84
C LEU A 376 -7.60 -0.49 -3.05
N TYR A 377 -8.38 -0.50 -1.96
CA TYR A 377 -9.83 -0.29 -1.98
C TYR A 377 -10.26 1.05 -2.61
N ARG A 378 -9.40 2.07 -2.64
CA ARG A 378 -9.67 3.36 -3.30
C ARG A 378 -9.73 3.25 -4.83
N TYR A 379 -9.18 2.17 -5.38
CA TYR A 379 -9.00 1.96 -6.82
C TYR A 379 -9.87 0.83 -7.37
N GLN A 380 -10.95 0.45 -6.65
CA GLN A 380 -11.83 -0.68 -7.00
C GLN A 380 -12.36 -0.63 -8.43
N HIS A 381 -12.56 0.57 -8.99
CA HIS A 381 -13.06 0.72 -10.35
C HIS A 381 -12.03 0.39 -11.44
N ILE A 382 -10.73 0.52 -11.17
CA ILE A 382 -9.66 0.25 -12.15
C ILE A 382 -9.02 -1.13 -11.95
N ILE A 383 -9.04 -1.66 -10.75
CA ILE A 383 -8.42 -2.96 -10.42
C ILE A 383 -8.88 -4.08 -11.35
N PRO A 384 -10.18 -4.24 -11.69
CA PRO A 384 -10.65 -5.30 -12.60
C PRO A 384 -10.00 -5.22 -14.00
N GLU A 385 -9.59 -4.04 -14.44
CA GLU A 385 -8.90 -3.87 -15.72
C GLU A 385 -7.42 -4.30 -15.67
N LEU A 386 -6.83 -4.38 -14.47
CA LEU A 386 -5.41 -4.61 -14.26
C LEU A 386 -5.06 -6.04 -13.86
N VAL A 387 -6.00 -6.73 -13.23
CA VAL A 387 -5.77 -8.07 -12.69
C VAL A 387 -5.54 -9.12 -13.78
N HIS A 388 -4.83 -10.16 -13.40
CA HIS A 388 -4.55 -11.28 -14.27
C HIS A 388 -5.78 -12.22 -14.41
N ASP A 389 -6.05 -12.67 -15.60
CA ASP A 389 -7.17 -13.55 -15.94
C ASP A 389 -6.81 -15.06 -15.96
N GLY A 390 -5.61 -15.41 -15.49
CA GLY A 390 -5.09 -16.78 -15.52
C GLY A 390 -4.60 -17.24 -16.90
N LYS A 391 -4.66 -16.39 -17.93
CA LYS A 391 -4.30 -16.76 -19.30
C LYS A 391 -3.16 -15.88 -19.83
N LEU A 392 -2.14 -16.51 -20.39
CA LEU A 392 -1.09 -15.81 -21.15
C LEU A 392 -1.47 -15.75 -22.62
N SER A 393 -1.47 -14.53 -23.17
CA SER A 393 -1.58 -14.35 -24.60
C SER A 393 -0.24 -14.68 -25.27
N LYS A 394 -0.27 -15.44 -26.37
CA LYS A 394 0.92 -15.67 -27.21
C LYS A 394 1.50 -14.38 -27.79
N LYS A 395 0.75 -13.27 -27.74
CA LYS A 395 1.14 -11.93 -28.22
C LYS A 395 1.53 -11.00 -27.07
N SER A 396 1.65 -11.50 -25.82
CA SER A 396 2.06 -10.70 -24.68
C SER A 396 3.47 -10.14 -24.88
N LEU A 397 3.63 -8.83 -24.66
CA LEU A 397 4.93 -8.17 -24.64
C LEU A 397 5.76 -8.56 -23.42
N PHE A 398 5.10 -9.01 -22.35
CA PHE A 398 5.68 -9.27 -21.04
C PHE A 398 5.64 -10.76 -20.65
N SER A 399 5.55 -11.67 -21.63
CA SER A 399 5.37 -13.11 -21.36
C SER A 399 6.48 -13.72 -20.49
N SER A 400 7.74 -13.23 -20.60
CA SER A 400 8.86 -13.69 -19.76
C SER A 400 8.83 -13.14 -18.34
N GLU A 401 8.15 -12.01 -18.12
CA GLU A 401 8.10 -11.29 -16.85
C GLU A 401 6.73 -11.33 -16.18
N ASP A 402 5.81 -12.09 -16.74
CA ASP A 402 4.46 -12.24 -16.20
C ASP A 402 4.48 -12.78 -14.77
N PHE A 403 3.91 -12.02 -13.84
CA PHE A 403 3.95 -12.33 -12.42
C PHE A 403 3.16 -13.59 -12.07
N TRP A 404 2.01 -13.80 -12.70
CA TRP A 404 1.21 -15.00 -12.46
C TRP A 404 1.94 -16.27 -12.91
N GLN A 405 2.49 -16.26 -14.13
CA GLN A 405 3.25 -17.41 -14.64
C GLN A 405 4.47 -17.69 -13.76
N ARG A 406 5.21 -16.65 -13.37
CA ARG A 406 6.35 -16.76 -12.45
C ARG A 406 5.95 -17.34 -11.09
N SER A 407 4.77 -16.94 -10.58
CA SER A 407 4.21 -17.47 -9.34
C SER A 407 3.88 -18.97 -9.45
N GLN A 408 3.28 -19.39 -10.58
CA GLN A 408 3.00 -20.81 -10.86
C GLN A 408 4.29 -21.66 -10.93
N ASP A 409 5.31 -21.15 -11.61
CA ASP A 409 6.56 -21.87 -11.75
C ASP A 409 7.32 -21.97 -10.40
N ARG A 410 7.30 -20.89 -9.62
CA ARG A 410 7.87 -20.90 -8.27
C ARG A 410 7.12 -21.82 -7.31
N ALA A 411 5.81 -21.91 -7.43
CA ALA A 411 4.99 -22.84 -6.65
C ALA A 411 5.43 -24.29 -6.82
N LYS A 412 5.91 -24.70 -8.00
CA LYS A 412 6.38 -26.08 -8.27
C LYS A 412 7.68 -26.42 -7.53
N SER A 413 8.55 -25.44 -7.31
CA SER A 413 9.90 -25.64 -6.78
C SER A 413 10.09 -25.20 -5.33
N SER A 414 9.16 -24.41 -4.76
CA SER A 414 9.27 -23.90 -3.41
C SER A 414 9.25 -25.00 -2.34
N ARG A 415 10.08 -24.83 -1.30
CA ARG A 415 10.13 -25.75 -0.16
C ARG A 415 8.87 -25.65 0.70
N LEU A 416 8.36 -24.44 0.90
CA LEU A 416 7.11 -24.16 1.59
C LEU A 416 6.20 -23.35 0.66
N LEU A 417 5.04 -23.91 0.36
CA LEU A 417 3.99 -23.26 -0.41
C LEU A 417 2.83 -22.90 0.51
N LEU A 418 2.53 -21.62 0.64
CA LEU A 418 1.37 -21.12 1.37
C LEU A 418 0.25 -20.78 0.40
N THR A 419 -0.98 -21.14 0.73
CA THR A 419 -2.17 -20.79 -0.03
C THR A 419 -3.36 -20.62 0.91
N ASN A 420 -4.49 -20.12 0.40
CA ASN A 420 -5.73 -20.10 1.16
C ASN A 420 -6.69 -21.20 0.70
N HIS A 421 -7.65 -21.53 1.57
CA HIS A 421 -8.61 -22.61 1.31
C HIS A 421 -9.37 -22.43 0.01
N ALA A 422 -9.88 -21.22 -0.26
CA ALA A 422 -10.65 -20.95 -1.47
C ALA A 422 -9.82 -21.24 -2.74
N TYR A 423 -8.57 -20.75 -2.79
CA TYR A 423 -7.73 -21.02 -3.95
C TYR A 423 -7.30 -22.48 -4.04
N LEU A 424 -7.01 -23.14 -2.91
CA LEU A 424 -6.67 -24.58 -2.92
C LEU A 424 -7.82 -25.42 -3.51
N VAL A 425 -9.05 -25.18 -3.06
CA VAL A 425 -10.22 -25.89 -3.53
C VAL A 425 -10.43 -25.69 -5.05
N THR A 426 -10.41 -24.42 -5.51
CA THR A 426 -10.50 -24.11 -6.95
C THR A 426 -9.36 -24.78 -7.74
N ARG A 427 -8.14 -24.76 -7.20
CA ARG A 427 -6.97 -25.35 -7.87
C ARG A 427 -7.07 -26.86 -8.00
N LEU A 428 -7.61 -27.54 -6.98
CA LEU A 428 -7.81 -28.99 -7.00
C LEU A 428 -8.90 -29.44 -7.94
N GLU A 429 -9.89 -28.58 -8.22
CA GLU A 429 -10.90 -28.83 -9.25
C GLU A 429 -10.27 -28.86 -10.65
N ASP A 430 -9.38 -27.89 -10.93
CA ASP A 430 -8.68 -27.77 -12.23
C ASP A 430 -7.54 -28.81 -12.39
N ASP A 431 -6.83 -29.09 -11.30
CA ASP A 431 -5.62 -29.92 -11.27
C ASP A 431 -5.57 -30.75 -9.98
N PRO A 432 -6.26 -31.92 -9.95
CA PRO A 432 -6.26 -32.80 -8.77
C PRO A 432 -4.86 -33.28 -8.35
N GLU A 433 -3.88 -33.25 -9.27
CA GLU A 433 -2.51 -33.69 -8.99
C GLU A 433 -1.65 -32.61 -8.34
N PHE A 434 -2.18 -31.40 -8.16
CA PHE A 434 -1.46 -30.26 -7.60
C PHE A 434 -0.80 -30.54 -6.23
N VAL A 435 -1.42 -31.39 -5.41
CA VAL A 435 -0.93 -31.76 -4.09
C VAL A 435 -0.06 -33.04 -4.08
N ASN A 436 0.06 -33.72 -5.23
CA ASN A 436 0.83 -34.95 -5.30
C ASN A 436 2.29 -34.73 -4.92
N ASN A 437 2.85 -35.67 -4.17
CA ASN A 437 4.22 -35.63 -3.62
C ASN A 437 4.50 -34.49 -2.61
N ARG A 438 3.47 -33.77 -2.14
CA ARG A 438 3.60 -32.72 -1.13
C ARG A 438 3.07 -33.20 0.22
N LEU A 439 3.71 -32.74 1.27
CA LEU A 439 3.13 -32.79 2.60
C LEU A 439 2.09 -31.67 2.70
N VAL A 440 0.82 -32.03 2.93
CA VAL A 440 -0.28 -31.06 2.98
C VAL A 440 -0.72 -30.83 4.42
N ILE A 441 -0.76 -29.56 4.82
CA ILE A 441 -1.26 -29.12 6.12
C ILE A 441 -2.41 -28.14 5.87
N ILE A 442 -3.55 -28.43 6.50
CA ILE A 442 -4.74 -27.56 6.43
C ILE A 442 -4.96 -26.97 7.82
N ASP A 443 -4.62 -25.70 7.98
CA ASP A 443 -4.84 -24.98 9.24
C ASP A 443 -6.30 -24.54 9.33
N GLU A 444 -6.89 -24.65 10.52
CA GLU A 444 -8.32 -24.39 10.76
C GLU A 444 -9.23 -25.14 9.75
N ALA A 445 -9.02 -26.43 9.61
CA ALA A 445 -9.66 -27.28 8.61
C ALA A 445 -11.20 -27.21 8.60
N GLN A 446 -11.84 -26.84 9.72
CA GLN A 446 -13.28 -26.62 9.81
C GLN A 446 -13.76 -25.47 8.86
N LYS A 447 -12.89 -24.51 8.55
CA LYS A 447 -13.20 -23.42 7.61
C LYS A 447 -13.08 -23.82 6.14
N MET A 448 -12.49 -24.97 5.84
CA MET A 448 -12.42 -25.51 4.48
C MET A 448 -13.82 -25.81 3.93
N LEU A 449 -14.79 -26.18 4.77
CA LEU A 449 -16.16 -26.42 4.37
C LEU A 449 -16.79 -25.16 3.76
N ILE A 450 -16.54 -24.00 4.35
CA ILE A 450 -17.02 -22.69 3.83
C ILE A 450 -16.44 -22.43 2.43
N ALA A 451 -15.17 -22.76 2.21
CA ALA A 451 -14.53 -22.60 0.90
C ALA A 451 -15.16 -23.52 -0.16
N LEU A 452 -15.51 -24.76 0.22
CA LEU A 452 -16.21 -25.70 -0.65
C LEU A 452 -17.64 -25.25 -0.95
N GLU A 453 -18.36 -24.76 0.05
CA GLU A 453 -19.71 -24.21 -0.15
C GLU A 453 -19.70 -23.01 -1.10
N ASN A 454 -18.74 -22.09 -0.92
CA ASN A 454 -18.59 -20.93 -1.80
C ASN A 454 -18.22 -21.30 -3.24
N LEU A 455 -17.44 -22.37 -3.45
CA LEU A 455 -17.13 -22.88 -4.79
C LEU A 455 -18.36 -23.42 -5.48
N ALA A 456 -19.26 -24.08 -4.72
CA ALA A 456 -20.51 -24.63 -5.25
C ALA A 456 -21.60 -23.55 -5.45
N GLN A 457 -21.40 -22.32 -4.96
CA GLN A 457 -22.34 -21.22 -5.15
C GLN A 457 -22.11 -20.52 -6.48
N GLU A 458 -23.17 -20.39 -7.27
CA GLU A 458 -23.21 -19.47 -8.39
C GLU A 458 -23.86 -18.17 -7.92
N SER A 459 -23.18 -17.05 -8.08
CA SER A 459 -23.70 -15.71 -7.77
C SER A 459 -23.74 -14.86 -9.03
N TYR A 460 -24.88 -14.21 -9.25
CA TYR A 460 -25.07 -13.28 -10.34
C TYR A 460 -25.38 -11.90 -9.79
N LEU A 461 -24.60 -10.90 -10.18
CA LEU A 461 -24.91 -9.51 -9.89
C LEU A 461 -25.89 -9.00 -10.94
N LEU A 462 -27.08 -8.59 -10.53
CA LEU A 462 -28.11 -8.09 -11.44
C LEU A 462 -27.64 -6.86 -12.21
N ASP A 463 -26.85 -5.98 -11.58
CA ASP A 463 -26.27 -4.81 -12.25
C ASP A 463 -25.29 -5.18 -13.37
N ASP A 464 -24.51 -6.25 -13.18
CA ASP A 464 -23.61 -6.77 -14.22
C ASP A 464 -24.42 -7.35 -15.40
N LEU A 465 -25.54 -8.04 -15.10
CA LEU A 465 -26.44 -8.55 -16.14
C LEU A 465 -27.07 -7.39 -16.93
N VAL A 466 -27.53 -6.34 -16.26
CA VAL A 466 -28.05 -5.14 -16.94
C VAL A 466 -26.99 -4.53 -17.85
N THR A 467 -25.77 -4.38 -17.34
CA THR A 467 -24.64 -3.82 -18.11
C THR A 467 -24.31 -4.69 -19.34
N GLN A 468 -24.32 -6.01 -19.20
CA GLN A 468 -24.06 -6.94 -20.31
C GLN A 468 -25.18 -6.88 -21.35
N VAL A 469 -26.44 -6.80 -20.91
CA VAL A 469 -27.60 -6.65 -21.78
C VAL A 469 -27.51 -5.33 -22.56
N GLU A 470 -27.18 -4.23 -21.94
CA GLU A 470 -27.03 -2.92 -22.59
C GLU A 470 -25.91 -2.95 -23.65
N LYS A 471 -24.75 -3.50 -23.32
CA LYS A 471 -23.66 -3.70 -24.31
C LYS A 471 -24.07 -4.58 -25.48
N SER A 472 -24.84 -5.63 -25.22
CA SER A 472 -25.33 -6.53 -26.27
C SER A 472 -26.36 -5.83 -27.17
N LEU A 473 -27.22 -4.98 -26.60
CA LEU A 473 -28.21 -4.20 -27.36
C LEU A 473 -27.58 -3.21 -28.33
N GLU A 474 -26.39 -2.68 -28.03
CA GLU A 474 -25.64 -1.75 -28.91
C GLU A 474 -25.21 -2.46 -30.23
N THR A 475 -24.92 -3.74 -30.17
CA THR A 475 -24.36 -4.51 -31.30
C THR A 475 -25.38 -5.42 -32.00
N GLU A 476 -26.50 -5.75 -31.34
CA GLU A 476 -27.50 -6.72 -31.84
C GLU A 476 -28.37 -6.10 -32.97
N LYS A 477 -28.41 -6.78 -34.10
CA LYS A 477 -29.14 -6.38 -35.29
C LYS A 477 -30.44 -7.18 -35.53
N ASP A 478 -30.54 -8.38 -34.92
CA ASP A 478 -31.74 -9.19 -35.02
C ASP A 478 -32.87 -8.67 -34.15
N LEU A 479 -34.02 -8.42 -34.74
CA LEU A 479 -35.16 -7.76 -34.09
C LEU A 479 -35.77 -8.61 -32.97
N ILE A 480 -35.71 -9.93 -33.09
CA ILE A 480 -36.25 -10.87 -32.09
C ILE A 480 -35.28 -10.92 -30.90
N GLN A 481 -34.00 -11.09 -31.17
CA GLN A 481 -32.94 -11.11 -30.12
C GLN A 481 -32.90 -9.80 -29.38
N ARG A 482 -33.01 -8.67 -30.07
CA ARG A 482 -33.06 -7.34 -29.46
C ARG A 482 -34.22 -7.19 -28.49
N ARG A 483 -35.46 -7.61 -28.89
CA ARG A 483 -36.62 -7.57 -28.00
C ARG A 483 -36.48 -8.49 -26.78
N LEU A 484 -35.87 -9.64 -26.93
CA LEU A 484 -35.56 -10.53 -25.81
C LEU A 484 -34.57 -9.87 -24.82
N LEU A 485 -33.51 -9.27 -25.32
CA LEU A 485 -32.55 -8.52 -24.50
C LEU A 485 -33.20 -7.33 -23.78
N GLU A 486 -34.07 -6.57 -24.47
CA GLU A 486 -34.84 -5.47 -23.85
C GLU A 486 -35.73 -5.97 -22.71
N SER A 487 -36.38 -7.12 -22.90
CA SER A 487 -37.21 -7.76 -21.86
C SER A 487 -36.39 -8.22 -20.68
N ILE A 488 -35.25 -8.87 -20.91
CA ILE A 488 -34.34 -9.30 -19.85
C ILE A 488 -33.84 -8.09 -19.06
N GLY A 489 -33.41 -7.04 -19.74
CA GLY A 489 -32.94 -5.80 -19.08
C GLY A 489 -34.04 -5.14 -18.24
N PHE A 490 -35.30 -5.16 -18.70
CA PHE A 490 -36.45 -4.66 -17.94
C PHE A 490 -36.67 -5.47 -16.66
N GLU A 491 -36.73 -6.80 -16.78
CA GLU A 491 -36.94 -7.70 -15.63
C GLU A 491 -35.80 -7.59 -14.60
N CYS A 492 -34.55 -7.48 -15.04
CA CYS A 492 -33.42 -7.29 -14.13
C CYS A 492 -33.55 -5.96 -13.36
N ARG A 493 -33.88 -4.85 -14.04
CA ARG A 493 -34.08 -3.55 -13.37
C ARG A 493 -35.28 -3.60 -12.41
N TYR A 494 -36.36 -4.24 -12.81
CA TYR A 494 -37.52 -4.40 -11.94
C TYR A 494 -37.18 -5.18 -10.65
N LEU A 495 -36.40 -6.25 -10.76
CA LEU A 495 -35.93 -7.00 -9.60
C LEU A 495 -35.02 -6.15 -8.70
N ILE A 496 -34.09 -5.38 -9.27
CA ILE A 496 -33.24 -4.47 -8.53
C ILE A 496 -34.07 -3.47 -7.74
N ASP A 497 -35.08 -2.84 -8.36
CA ASP A 497 -35.97 -1.87 -7.71
C ASP A 497 -36.79 -2.52 -6.58
N GLN A 498 -37.24 -3.76 -6.76
CA GLN A 498 -37.95 -4.51 -5.70
C GLN A 498 -37.05 -4.81 -4.51
N PHE A 499 -35.80 -5.22 -4.73
CA PHE A 499 -34.86 -5.47 -3.65
C PHE A 499 -34.50 -4.19 -2.87
N TYR A 500 -34.28 -3.07 -3.56
CA TYR A 500 -34.00 -1.79 -2.90
C TYR A 500 -35.21 -1.29 -2.11
N SER A 501 -36.42 -1.43 -2.61
CA SER A 501 -37.63 -1.05 -1.87
C SER A 501 -37.88 -1.92 -0.64
N CYS A 502 -37.56 -3.22 -0.68
CA CYS A 502 -37.62 -4.09 0.50
C CYS A 502 -36.60 -3.71 1.57
N LEU A 503 -35.37 -3.32 1.18
CA LEU A 503 -34.33 -2.90 2.14
C LEU A 503 -34.68 -1.58 2.84
N LEU A 504 -35.34 -0.65 2.19
CA LEU A 504 -35.83 0.59 2.79
C LEU A 504 -36.94 0.33 3.83
N TYR A 505 -37.82 -0.64 3.60
CA TYR A 505 -38.87 -1.00 4.58
C TYR A 505 -38.33 -1.70 5.84
N THR A 506 -37.17 -2.38 5.75
CA THR A 506 -36.56 -3.04 6.93
C THR A 506 -35.70 -2.10 7.78
N SER A 507 -35.23 -0.97 7.24
CA SER A 507 -34.50 0.03 8.02
C SER A 507 -35.43 0.94 8.84
N ASP A 508 -36.68 1.21 8.38
CA ASP A 508 -37.66 2.01 9.10
C ASP A 508 -38.41 1.23 10.20
N ALA A 509 -38.21 -0.09 10.28
CA ALA A 509 -38.82 -0.94 11.32
C ALA A 509 -37.89 -1.24 12.52
N ALA A 510 -36.69 -0.67 12.53
CA ALA A 510 -35.65 -0.87 13.53
C ALA A 510 -35.33 0.39 14.37
N ASP A 511 -36.14 1.49 14.24
CA ASP A 511 -36.11 2.68 15.11
C ASP A 511 -37.26 2.64 16.15
#